data_358c29d05a9d46d83c12370abe598b72
#
_entry.id   358c29d05a9d46d83c12370abe598b72
#
_cell.length_a   1.000
_cell.length_b   1.000
_cell.length_c   1.000
_cell.angle_alpha   90.00
_cell.angle_beta   90.00
_cell.angle_gamma   90.00
#
_symmetry.space_group_name_H-M   'P 1'
#
loop_
_entity.id
_entity.type
_entity.pdbx_description
1 polymer ?
#
loop_
_entity_poly.entity_id
_entity_poly.type
_entity_poly.pdbx_seq_one_letter_code
_entity_poly.pdbx_strand_id
1 'polypeptide(L)'
;MATALVTGATSGIGAAFARALADRGWDLVLVARDESRLSTEAERYRALGRRVEVLPADLSDRAAVTAVAERLEDPARPIDLLVNNAGFSVRASLLSTDQAAHDRAFEVMVRAVQVLSGAAGRAMTQRGRGRIVNVGSTAGRITMGAYSAIKAWVTVFTEGLSNELAGTGVTAMALEPGWVRTEFHERAGISGSSMPSALWLDADDLVAAALRDLSRGRVVSTPSARYKALMFLVRHGPRSGVRRVSKALSGRRRSSLPE
;
A
#
# COMPACT_ATOMS: atom_id res chain seq x y z
N MET A 1 16.95 18.15 2.84
CA MET A 1 16.79 16.71 3.15
C MET A 1 15.64 16.20 2.30
N ALA A 2 15.64 14.91 1.95
CA ALA A 2 14.53 14.30 1.21
C ALA A 2 13.33 14.09 2.14
N THR A 3 12.12 14.26 1.62
CA THR A 3 10.87 14.14 2.38
C THR A 3 9.98 13.04 1.77
N ALA A 4 9.43 12.18 2.62
CA ALA A 4 8.47 11.18 2.22
C ALA A 4 7.09 11.40 2.82
N LEU A 5 6.03 11.23 2.03
CA LEU A 5 4.66 11.17 2.51
C LEU A 5 4.20 9.71 2.54
N VAL A 6 3.73 9.25 3.70
CA VAL A 6 3.30 7.86 3.91
C VAL A 6 1.85 7.84 4.39
N THR A 7 0.96 7.19 3.63
CA THR A 7 -0.42 6.96 4.06
C THR A 7 -0.57 5.66 4.84
N GLY A 8 -1.43 5.64 5.85
CA GLY A 8 -1.55 4.51 6.78
C GLY A 8 -0.30 4.32 7.63
N ALA A 9 0.33 5.41 8.04
CA ALA A 9 1.66 5.45 8.67
C ALA A 9 1.70 4.92 10.12
N THR A 10 0.55 4.67 10.76
CA THR A 10 0.46 4.32 12.19
C THR A 10 0.53 2.82 12.48
N SER A 11 0.62 1.97 11.47
CA SER A 11 0.68 0.51 11.66
C SER A 11 1.24 -0.25 10.47
N GLY A 12 1.66 -1.48 10.70
CA GLY A 12 2.01 -2.44 9.66
C GLY A 12 3.09 -1.95 8.69
N ILE A 13 2.85 -2.16 7.40
CA ILE A 13 3.80 -1.80 6.33
C ILE A 13 4.05 -0.29 6.27
N GLY A 14 3.02 0.55 6.51
CA GLY A 14 3.17 2.00 6.51
C GLY A 14 4.09 2.50 7.64
N ALA A 15 3.92 1.99 8.85
CA ALA A 15 4.81 2.29 9.97
C ALA A 15 6.25 1.78 9.71
N ALA A 16 6.39 0.59 9.09
CA ALA A 16 7.70 0.08 8.69
C ALA A 16 8.38 0.97 7.63
N PHE A 17 7.63 1.50 6.65
CA PHE A 17 8.16 2.50 5.71
C PHE A 17 8.60 3.78 6.44
N ALA A 18 7.76 4.34 7.31
CA ALA A 18 8.08 5.55 8.06
C ALA A 18 9.37 5.37 8.87
N ARG A 19 9.48 4.27 9.62
CA ARG A 19 10.69 3.91 10.39
C ARG A 19 11.92 3.78 9.49
N ALA A 20 11.84 2.95 8.45
CA ALA A 20 12.97 2.70 7.56
C ALA A 20 13.46 3.96 6.82
N LEU A 21 12.58 4.93 6.56
CA LEU A 21 12.91 6.21 5.96
C LEU A 21 13.52 7.18 6.98
N ALA A 22 12.94 7.26 8.19
CA ALA A 22 13.50 8.06 9.28
C ALA A 22 14.95 7.65 9.61
N ASP A 23 15.21 6.34 9.71
CA ASP A 23 16.56 5.79 9.95
C ASP A 23 17.55 6.15 8.84
N ARG A 24 17.06 6.35 7.61
CA ARG A 24 17.86 6.81 6.45
C ARG A 24 18.00 8.32 6.35
N GLY A 25 17.52 9.07 7.33
CA GLY A 25 17.65 10.51 7.36
C GLY A 25 16.58 11.29 6.60
N TRP A 26 15.45 10.66 6.27
CA TRP A 26 14.33 11.34 5.58
C TRP A 26 13.45 12.08 6.57
N ASP A 27 12.98 13.25 6.16
CA ASP A 27 11.85 13.93 6.79
C ASP A 27 10.53 13.25 6.38
N LEU A 28 9.49 13.35 7.20
CA LEU A 28 8.26 12.59 7.01
C LEU A 28 7.01 13.48 7.04
N VAL A 29 6.05 13.14 6.18
CA VAL A 29 4.65 13.54 6.32
C VAL A 29 3.85 12.26 6.58
N LEU A 30 3.28 12.14 7.77
CA LEU A 30 2.55 10.95 8.21
C LEU A 30 1.04 11.19 8.06
N VAL A 31 0.37 10.35 7.27
CA VAL A 31 -1.06 10.44 7.00
C VAL A 31 -1.79 9.22 7.55
N ALA A 32 -2.74 9.42 8.46
CA ALA A 32 -3.68 8.42 8.95
C ALA A 32 -4.88 9.11 9.60
N ARG A 33 -5.89 8.33 10.04
CA ARG A 33 -7.10 8.88 10.67
C ARG A 33 -6.91 9.24 12.14
N ASP A 34 -6.12 8.45 12.84
CA ASP A 34 -5.92 8.57 14.29
C ASP A 34 -4.78 9.54 14.57
N GLU A 35 -5.13 10.75 14.95
CA GLU A 35 -4.18 11.83 15.23
C GLU A 35 -3.30 11.53 16.44
N SER A 36 -3.85 10.88 17.47
CA SER A 36 -3.10 10.51 18.67
C SER A 36 -1.99 9.51 18.33
N ARG A 37 -2.31 8.47 17.56
CA ARG A 37 -1.31 7.51 17.09
C ARG A 37 -0.29 8.15 16.14
N LEU A 38 -0.72 9.07 15.26
CA LEU A 38 0.20 9.83 14.40
C LEU A 38 1.18 10.66 15.22
N SER A 39 0.69 11.36 16.25
CA SER A 39 1.52 12.18 17.12
C SER A 39 2.54 11.34 17.88
N THR A 40 2.12 10.18 18.41
CA THR A 40 3.02 9.24 19.08
C THR A 40 4.14 8.74 18.14
N GLU A 41 3.81 8.39 16.91
CA GLU A 41 4.83 7.97 15.92
C GLU A 41 5.72 9.15 15.53
N ALA A 42 5.16 10.35 15.37
CA ALA A 42 5.91 11.56 15.03
C ALA A 42 6.98 11.89 16.08
N GLU A 43 6.64 11.79 17.38
CA GLU A 43 7.59 12.03 18.48
C GLU A 43 8.80 11.08 18.39
N ARG A 44 8.58 9.80 18.06
CA ARG A 44 9.68 8.84 17.89
C ARG A 44 10.65 9.26 16.80
N TYR A 45 10.15 9.75 15.65
CA TYR A 45 11.01 10.15 14.55
C TYR A 45 11.62 11.53 14.76
N ARG A 46 10.94 12.44 15.48
CA ARG A 46 11.50 13.73 15.92
C ARG A 46 12.68 13.52 16.87
N ALA A 47 12.61 12.52 17.77
CA ALA A 47 13.71 12.14 18.63
C ALA A 47 14.96 11.65 17.86
N LEU A 48 14.80 11.17 16.62
CA LEU A 48 15.87 10.85 15.69
C LEU A 48 16.39 12.07 14.91
N GLY A 49 15.93 13.28 15.23
CA GLY A 49 16.30 14.52 14.55
C GLY A 49 15.61 14.71 13.18
N ARG A 50 14.46 14.05 12.92
CA ARG A 50 13.70 14.23 11.67
C ARG A 50 12.64 15.30 11.81
N ARG A 51 12.39 16.07 10.75
CA ARG A 51 11.19 16.91 10.69
C ARG A 51 10.00 16.02 10.34
N VAL A 52 8.96 16.09 11.16
CA VAL A 52 7.77 15.25 10.98
C VAL A 52 6.52 16.11 11.01
N GLU A 53 5.83 16.12 9.90
CA GLU A 53 4.49 16.71 9.74
C GLU A 53 3.44 15.61 9.98
N VAL A 54 2.45 15.91 10.81
CA VAL A 54 1.30 15.04 11.06
C VAL A 54 0.12 15.60 10.29
N LEU A 55 -0.50 14.78 9.45
CA LEU A 55 -1.64 15.17 8.61
C LEU A 55 -2.79 14.17 8.82
N PRO A 56 -3.67 14.40 9.81
CA PRO A 56 -4.82 13.54 10.05
C PRO A 56 -5.79 13.60 8.86
N ALA A 57 -6.08 12.44 8.25
CA ALA A 57 -6.99 12.37 7.12
C ALA A 57 -7.69 11.00 7.04
N ASP A 58 -9.02 10.99 6.89
CA ASP A 58 -9.75 9.80 6.42
C ASP A 58 -9.78 9.80 4.90
N LEU A 59 -9.05 8.89 4.29
CA LEU A 59 -8.98 8.78 2.82
C LEU A 59 -10.26 8.23 2.17
N SER A 60 -11.31 7.94 2.95
CA SER A 60 -12.66 7.74 2.42
C SER A 60 -13.42 9.06 2.24
N ASP A 61 -12.95 10.15 2.82
CA ASP A 61 -13.45 11.50 2.61
C ASP A 61 -12.70 12.18 1.46
N ARG A 62 -13.44 12.61 0.46
CA ARG A 62 -12.90 13.27 -0.74
C ARG A 62 -12.24 14.60 -0.46
N ALA A 63 -12.75 15.38 0.50
CA ALA A 63 -12.16 16.64 0.90
C ALA A 63 -10.81 16.43 1.60
N ALA A 64 -10.72 15.41 2.49
CA ALA A 64 -9.46 15.03 3.11
C ALA A 64 -8.43 14.55 2.08
N VAL A 65 -8.84 13.77 1.06
CA VAL A 65 -7.96 13.37 -0.04
C VAL A 65 -7.46 14.58 -0.82
N THR A 66 -8.32 15.57 -1.08
CA THR A 66 -7.93 16.82 -1.76
C THR A 66 -6.88 17.58 -0.95
N ALA A 67 -7.05 17.73 0.35
CA ALA A 67 -6.06 18.40 1.22
C ALA A 67 -4.69 17.67 1.21
N VAL A 68 -4.68 16.35 1.20
CA VAL A 68 -3.43 15.59 1.05
C VAL A 68 -2.81 15.77 -0.33
N ALA A 69 -3.62 15.86 -1.39
CA ALA A 69 -3.14 16.12 -2.74
C ALA A 69 -2.54 17.54 -2.87
N GLU A 70 -3.16 18.55 -2.30
CA GLU A 70 -2.63 19.92 -2.22
C GLU A 70 -1.29 19.96 -1.48
N ARG A 71 -1.17 19.17 -0.38
CA ARG A 71 0.12 19.04 0.33
C ARG A 71 1.22 18.40 -0.54
N LEU A 72 0.87 17.44 -1.40
CA LEU A 72 1.82 16.83 -2.36
C LEU A 72 2.27 17.80 -3.45
N GLU A 73 1.40 18.73 -3.85
CA GLU A 73 1.64 19.71 -4.88
C GLU A 73 2.29 21.01 -4.36
N ASP A 74 2.48 21.17 -3.05
CA ASP A 74 3.10 22.34 -2.46
C ASP A 74 4.59 22.49 -2.88
N PRO A 75 4.92 23.47 -3.75
CA PRO A 75 6.28 23.60 -4.26
C PRO A 75 7.27 24.11 -3.18
N ALA A 76 6.79 24.74 -2.11
CA ALA A 76 7.63 25.23 -1.02
C ALA A 76 8.11 24.09 -0.10
N ARG A 77 7.37 22.98 -0.06
CA ARG A 77 7.65 21.82 0.79
C ARG A 77 7.59 20.53 -0.01
N PRO A 78 8.53 20.30 -0.94
CA PRO A 78 8.48 19.22 -1.92
C PRO A 78 8.52 17.84 -1.26
N ILE A 79 7.76 16.91 -1.79
CA ILE A 79 7.77 15.49 -1.44
C ILE A 79 8.56 14.70 -2.49
N ASP A 80 9.58 13.97 -2.08
CA ASP A 80 10.46 13.18 -2.95
C ASP A 80 10.02 11.71 -3.09
N LEU A 81 9.24 11.21 -2.11
CA LEU A 81 8.66 9.87 -2.13
C LEU A 81 7.22 9.89 -1.62
N LEU A 82 6.29 9.39 -2.42
CA LEU A 82 4.93 9.06 -1.97
C LEU A 82 4.83 7.54 -1.73
N VAL A 83 4.29 7.15 -0.57
CA VAL A 83 3.92 5.76 -0.25
C VAL A 83 2.41 5.69 -0.01
N ASN A 84 1.65 5.28 -1.01
CA ASN A 84 0.23 4.95 -0.91
C ASN A 84 0.09 3.54 -0.31
N ASN A 85 -0.03 3.49 1.02
CA ASN A 85 -0.12 2.23 1.76
C ASN A 85 -1.47 2.04 2.46
N ALA A 86 -2.21 3.11 2.75
CA ALA A 86 -3.49 3.01 3.45
C ALA A 86 -4.42 1.97 2.81
N GLY A 87 -4.98 1.09 3.61
CA GLY A 87 -5.87 0.04 3.14
C GLY A 87 -6.33 -0.89 4.25
N PHE A 88 -7.33 -1.70 3.94
CA PHE A 88 -7.94 -2.65 4.85
C PHE A 88 -8.52 -3.85 4.10
N SER A 89 -8.85 -4.92 4.82
CA SER A 89 -9.49 -6.12 4.27
C SER A 89 -10.97 -5.87 4.01
N VAL A 90 -11.45 -6.21 2.81
CA VAL A 90 -12.87 -6.17 2.46
C VAL A 90 -13.49 -7.54 2.71
N ARG A 91 -14.41 -7.62 3.67
CA ARG A 91 -15.10 -8.88 4.04
C ARG A 91 -16.47 -9.04 3.38
N ALA A 92 -17.06 -7.93 2.92
CA ALA A 92 -18.37 -7.95 2.30
C ALA A 92 -18.40 -8.89 1.10
N SER A 93 -19.49 -9.64 0.98
CA SER A 93 -19.74 -10.48 -0.19
C SER A 93 -19.91 -9.60 -1.43
N LEU A 94 -19.46 -10.06 -2.59
CA LEU A 94 -19.77 -9.42 -3.89
C LEU A 94 -21.27 -9.40 -4.20
N LEU A 95 -22.05 -10.23 -3.52
CA LEU A 95 -23.51 -10.29 -3.65
C LEU A 95 -24.23 -9.51 -2.53
N SER A 96 -23.50 -8.77 -1.70
CA SER A 96 -24.12 -7.96 -0.65
C SER A 96 -25.01 -6.87 -1.25
N THR A 97 -26.18 -6.67 -0.67
CA THR A 97 -27.05 -5.53 -0.95
C THR A 97 -26.57 -4.25 -0.28
N ASP A 98 -25.82 -4.37 0.85
CA ASP A 98 -25.11 -3.25 1.48
C ASP A 98 -23.78 -3.01 0.78
N GLN A 99 -23.67 -1.91 0.09
CA GLN A 99 -22.48 -1.50 -0.66
C GLN A 99 -21.49 -0.65 0.14
N ALA A 100 -21.84 -0.20 1.35
CA ALA A 100 -21.02 0.76 2.11
C ALA A 100 -19.57 0.30 2.32
N ALA A 101 -19.35 -1.00 2.59
CA ALA A 101 -18.01 -1.55 2.73
C ALA A 101 -17.21 -1.57 1.42
N HIS A 102 -17.90 -1.78 0.28
CA HIS A 102 -17.29 -1.73 -1.04
C HIS A 102 -16.93 -0.29 -1.41
N ASP A 103 -17.89 0.64 -1.26
CA ASP A 103 -17.68 2.06 -1.55
C ASP A 103 -16.50 2.62 -0.77
N ARG A 104 -16.45 2.36 0.53
CA ARG A 104 -15.33 2.77 1.35
C ARG A 104 -13.99 2.18 0.87
N ALA A 105 -13.99 0.92 0.46
CA ALA A 105 -12.79 0.27 -0.07
C ALA A 105 -12.32 0.92 -1.38
N PHE A 106 -13.25 1.25 -2.28
CA PHE A 106 -12.95 1.95 -3.52
C PHE A 106 -12.45 3.37 -3.25
N GLU A 107 -13.07 4.15 -2.35
CA GLU A 107 -12.59 5.50 -2.01
C GLU A 107 -11.15 5.45 -1.47
N VAL A 108 -10.84 4.56 -0.52
CA VAL A 108 -9.50 4.52 0.13
C VAL A 108 -8.45 3.86 -0.74
N MET A 109 -8.74 2.73 -1.39
CA MET A 109 -7.72 1.90 -2.04
C MET A 109 -7.68 2.04 -3.57
N VAL A 110 -8.62 2.76 -4.16
CA VAL A 110 -8.64 3.06 -5.61
C VAL A 110 -8.57 4.56 -5.82
N ARG A 111 -9.62 5.30 -5.44
CA ARG A 111 -9.72 6.73 -5.73
C ARG A 111 -8.62 7.55 -5.05
N ALA A 112 -8.37 7.35 -3.76
CA ALA A 112 -7.30 8.07 -3.07
C ALA A 112 -5.93 7.75 -3.69
N VAL A 113 -5.64 6.47 -4.02
CA VAL A 113 -4.39 6.08 -4.69
C VAL A 113 -4.25 6.80 -6.03
N GLN A 114 -5.31 6.87 -6.84
CA GLN A 114 -5.31 7.57 -8.13
C GLN A 114 -5.03 9.07 -7.96
N VAL A 115 -5.78 9.75 -7.08
CA VAL A 115 -5.67 11.19 -6.87
C VAL A 115 -4.29 11.57 -6.33
N LEU A 116 -3.81 10.87 -5.30
CA LEU A 116 -2.53 11.16 -4.67
C LEU A 116 -1.35 10.83 -5.59
N SER A 117 -1.43 9.72 -6.34
CA SER A 117 -0.40 9.39 -7.34
C SER A 117 -0.36 10.42 -8.47
N GLY A 118 -1.51 10.92 -8.92
CA GLY A 118 -1.59 11.97 -9.93
C GLY A 118 -1.00 13.30 -9.43
N ALA A 119 -1.35 13.74 -8.21
CA ALA A 119 -0.80 14.93 -7.60
C ALA A 119 0.72 14.85 -7.43
N ALA A 120 1.21 13.73 -6.85
CA ALA A 120 2.65 13.49 -6.72
C ALA A 120 3.35 13.45 -8.09
N GLY A 121 2.75 12.74 -9.06
CA GLY A 121 3.30 12.63 -10.42
C GLY A 121 3.49 14.00 -11.06
N ARG A 122 2.48 14.88 -11.03
CA ARG A 122 2.57 16.25 -11.58
C ARG A 122 3.67 17.06 -10.90
N ALA A 123 3.65 17.14 -9.55
CA ALA A 123 4.63 17.90 -8.79
C ALA A 123 6.07 17.36 -8.96
N MET A 124 6.25 16.06 -8.99
CA MET A 124 7.55 15.43 -9.18
C MET A 124 8.08 15.61 -10.61
N THR A 125 7.21 15.50 -11.63
CA THR A 125 7.58 15.71 -13.04
C THR A 125 8.05 17.14 -13.28
N GLN A 126 7.40 18.15 -12.68
CA GLN A 126 7.85 19.55 -12.76
C GLN A 126 9.27 19.75 -12.20
N ARG A 127 9.68 18.93 -11.21
CA ARG A 127 11.02 18.97 -10.61
C ARG A 127 12.02 18.03 -11.28
N GLY A 128 11.58 17.19 -12.22
CA GLY A 128 12.41 16.19 -12.89
C GLY A 128 12.88 15.04 -11.99
N ARG A 129 12.27 14.84 -10.83
CA ARG A 129 12.65 13.77 -9.89
C ARG A 129 11.53 13.43 -8.91
N GLY A 130 11.45 12.17 -8.53
CA GLY A 130 10.53 11.68 -7.51
C GLY A 130 10.27 10.19 -7.60
N ARG A 131 9.61 9.67 -6.58
CA ARG A 131 9.26 8.24 -6.51
C ARG A 131 7.88 8.05 -5.94
N ILE A 132 7.13 7.10 -6.50
CA ILE A 132 5.79 6.73 -6.03
C ILE A 132 5.78 5.22 -5.76
N VAL A 133 5.33 4.81 -4.58
CA VAL A 133 5.09 3.42 -4.23
C VAL A 133 3.61 3.24 -3.93
N ASN A 134 2.94 2.40 -4.70
CA ASN A 134 1.56 1.99 -4.46
C ASN A 134 1.53 0.57 -3.90
N VAL A 135 1.02 0.40 -2.67
CA VAL A 135 0.99 -0.90 -2.02
C VAL A 135 -0.19 -1.72 -2.54
N GLY A 136 0.13 -2.61 -3.48
CA GLY A 136 -0.73 -3.66 -3.99
C GLY A 136 -0.85 -4.85 -3.03
N SER A 137 -0.89 -6.05 -3.59
CA SER A 137 -0.81 -7.33 -2.86
C SER A 137 -0.67 -8.48 -3.87
N THR A 138 -0.01 -9.57 -3.46
CA THR A 138 -0.09 -10.84 -4.20
C THR A 138 -1.53 -11.37 -4.33
N ALA A 139 -2.45 -10.93 -3.46
CA ALA A 139 -3.89 -11.20 -3.56
C ALA A 139 -4.51 -10.62 -4.87
N GLY A 140 -3.92 -9.59 -5.47
CA GLY A 140 -4.35 -9.08 -6.78
C GLY A 140 -4.13 -10.05 -7.94
N ARG A 141 -3.35 -11.11 -7.74
CA ARG A 141 -3.08 -12.14 -8.75
C ARG A 141 -4.04 -13.35 -8.65
N ILE A 142 -4.87 -13.40 -7.61
CA ILE A 142 -5.85 -14.46 -7.36
C ILE A 142 -7.26 -13.89 -7.26
N THR A 143 -8.29 -14.74 -7.13
CA THR A 143 -9.71 -14.32 -7.19
C THR A 143 -10.39 -14.49 -5.83
N MET A 144 -10.16 -13.57 -4.91
CA MET A 144 -10.67 -13.60 -3.53
C MET A 144 -11.55 -12.38 -3.19
N GLY A 145 -12.61 -12.15 -3.99
CA GLY A 145 -13.55 -11.06 -3.75
C GLY A 145 -13.04 -9.68 -4.13
N ALA A 146 -13.72 -8.63 -3.63
CA ALA A 146 -13.46 -7.24 -3.99
C ALA A 146 -12.02 -6.80 -3.67
N TYR A 147 -11.45 -7.26 -2.56
CA TYR A 147 -10.07 -6.92 -2.20
C TYR A 147 -9.06 -7.33 -3.28
N SER A 148 -9.21 -8.54 -3.84
CA SER A 148 -8.35 -9.01 -4.93
C SER A 148 -8.49 -8.16 -6.19
N ALA A 149 -9.71 -7.79 -6.55
CA ALA A 149 -9.97 -6.92 -7.70
C ALA A 149 -9.33 -5.53 -7.52
N ILE A 150 -9.49 -4.93 -6.33
CA ILE A 150 -8.88 -3.64 -5.98
C ILE A 150 -7.35 -3.72 -6.07
N LYS A 151 -6.75 -4.77 -5.51
CA LYS A 151 -5.28 -4.90 -5.51
C LYS A 151 -4.71 -5.25 -6.88
N ALA A 152 -5.48 -5.91 -7.76
CA ALA A 152 -5.15 -6.07 -9.17
C ALA A 152 -5.18 -4.71 -9.90
N TRP A 153 -6.21 -3.89 -9.61
CA TRP A 153 -6.31 -2.53 -10.14
C TRP A 153 -5.09 -1.69 -9.75
N VAL A 154 -4.67 -1.71 -8.49
CA VAL A 154 -3.47 -0.96 -8.01
C VAL A 154 -2.24 -1.32 -8.82
N THR A 155 -2.02 -2.61 -9.13
CA THR A 155 -0.86 -3.03 -9.92
C THR A 155 -0.94 -2.50 -11.35
N VAL A 156 -2.07 -2.73 -12.04
CA VAL A 156 -2.24 -2.29 -13.45
C VAL A 156 -2.19 -0.77 -13.56
N PHE A 157 -2.84 -0.05 -12.63
CA PHE A 157 -2.76 1.41 -12.56
C PHE A 157 -1.32 1.90 -12.42
N THR A 158 -0.53 1.26 -11.54
CA THR A 158 0.85 1.68 -11.31
C THR A 158 1.76 1.39 -12.50
N GLU A 159 1.55 0.28 -13.21
CA GLU A 159 2.24 -0.02 -14.46
C GLU A 159 1.92 1.04 -15.53
N GLY A 160 0.63 1.41 -15.68
CA GLY A 160 0.21 2.50 -16.57
C GLY A 160 0.83 3.84 -16.19
N LEU A 161 0.80 4.20 -14.90
CA LEU A 161 1.43 5.42 -14.40
C LEU A 161 2.95 5.43 -14.66
N SER A 162 3.63 4.29 -14.51
CA SER A 162 5.05 4.18 -14.82
C SER A 162 5.36 4.45 -16.29
N ASN A 163 4.45 4.04 -17.21
CA ASN A 163 4.58 4.34 -18.64
C ASN A 163 4.42 5.85 -18.92
N GLU A 164 3.44 6.50 -18.28
CA GLU A 164 3.22 7.95 -18.43
C GLU A 164 4.38 8.78 -17.85
N LEU A 165 5.04 8.29 -16.82
CA LEU A 165 6.18 8.95 -16.18
C LEU A 165 7.53 8.67 -16.87
N ALA A 166 7.56 7.84 -17.91
CA ALA A 166 8.79 7.51 -18.62
C ALA A 166 9.49 8.77 -19.17
N GLY A 167 10.80 8.89 -18.93
CA GLY A 167 11.60 10.06 -19.36
C GLY A 167 11.46 11.31 -18.47
N THR A 168 10.58 11.34 -17.50
CA THR A 168 10.36 12.53 -16.62
C THR A 168 11.32 12.60 -15.43
N GLY A 169 12.11 11.57 -15.17
CA GLY A 169 12.92 11.44 -13.95
C GLY A 169 12.13 10.95 -12.73
N VAL A 170 10.85 10.62 -12.89
CA VAL A 170 9.98 10.08 -11.84
C VAL A 170 9.74 8.59 -12.05
N THR A 171 9.73 7.82 -10.98
CA THR A 171 9.47 6.38 -11.04
C THR A 171 8.25 6.00 -10.19
N ALA A 172 7.43 5.08 -10.69
CA ALA A 172 6.32 4.48 -9.95
C ALA A 172 6.51 2.98 -9.80
N MET A 173 6.22 2.43 -8.61
CA MET A 173 6.37 1.02 -8.29
C MET A 173 5.12 0.48 -7.58
N ALA A 174 4.56 -0.60 -8.09
CA ALA A 174 3.60 -1.44 -7.37
C ALA A 174 4.36 -2.39 -6.45
N LEU A 175 4.13 -2.28 -5.15
CA LEU A 175 4.63 -3.24 -4.16
C LEU A 175 3.56 -4.32 -3.95
N GLU A 176 3.89 -5.58 -4.22
CA GLU A 176 3.00 -6.73 -4.04
C GLU A 176 3.43 -7.59 -2.83
N PRO A 177 3.07 -7.21 -1.58
CA PRO A 177 3.35 -8.02 -0.42
C PRO A 177 2.61 -9.36 -0.48
N GLY A 178 3.25 -10.41 0.07
CA GLY A 178 2.56 -11.61 0.51
C GLY A 178 1.88 -11.41 1.87
N TRP A 179 1.81 -12.46 2.68
CA TRP A 179 1.33 -12.38 4.06
C TRP A 179 2.38 -11.74 4.94
N VAL A 180 2.06 -10.58 5.53
CA VAL A 180 2.98 -9.81 6.39
C VAL A 180 2.43 -9.79 7.81
N ARG A 181 3.26 -10.05 8.81
CA ARG A 181 2.88 -9.98 10.22
C ARG A 181 2.61 -8.53 10.60
N THR A 182 1.33 -8.16 10.67
CA THR A 182 0.88 -6.81 11.00
C THR A 182 -0.51 -6.86 11.62
N GLU A 183 -0.92 -5.80 12.30
CA GLU A 183 -2.29 -5.61 12.81
C GLU A 183 -3.38 -5.73 11.72
N PHE A 184 -3.00 -5.68 10.43
CA PHE A 184 -3.94 -5.85 9.30
C PHE A 184 -4.68 -7.19 9.36
N HIS A 185 -4.00 -8.28 9.69
CA HIS A 185 -4.60 -9.61 9.75
C HIS A 185 -5.44 -9.79 11.01
N GLU A 186 -5.02 -9.21 12.13
CA GLU A 186 -5.78 -9.19 13.37
C GLU A 186 -7.09 -8.42 13.21
N ARG A 187 -7.02 -7.22 12.64
CA ARG A 187 -8.22 -6.41 12.30
C ARG A 187 -9.09 -7.09 11.25
N ALA A 188 -8.51 -7.91 10.39
CA ALA A 188 -9.21 -8.76 9.44
C ALA A 188 -9.81 -10.02 10.09
N GLY A 189 -9.61 -10.28 11.41
CA GLY A 189 -10.04 -11.50 12.11
C GLY A 189 -9.51 -12.77 11.45
N ILE A 190 -8.38 -12.68 10.80
CA ILE A 190 -7.70 -13.83 10.22
C ILE A 190 -6.75 -14.33 11.30
N SER A 191 -7.13 -15.46 11.95
CA SER A 191 -6.24 -16.08 12.92
C SER A 191 -4.95 -16.54 12.22
N GLY A 192 -3.79 -16.17 12.82
CA GLY A 192 -2.47 -16.56 12.29
C GLY A 192 -2.25 -18.07 12.20
N SER A 193 -3.14 -18.87 12.81
CA SER A 193 -3.09 -20.34 12.81
C SER A 193 -3.49 -20.99 11.49
N SER A 194 -4.11 -20.24 10.55
CA SER A 194 -4.59 -20.81 9.28
C SER A 194 -3.54 -20.86 8.16
N MET A 195 -2.38 -20.22 8.35
CA MET A 195 -1.32 -20.14 7.34
C MET A 195 0.02 -20.64 7.89
N PRO A 196 0.76 -21.45 7.11
CA PRO A 196 2.10 -21.91 7.50
C PRO A 196 3.00 -20.73 7.87
N SER A 197 3.74 -20.85 8.99
CA SER A 197 4.66 -19.81 9.47
C SER A 197 5.68 -19.38 8.41
N ALA A 198 6.09 -20.30 7.55
CA ALA A 198 7.02 -20.06 6.45
C ALA A 198 6.50 -19.06 5.38
N LEU A 199 5.20 -18.80 5.31
CA LEU A 199 4.61 -17.83 4.36
C LEU A 199 4.51 -16.43 4.95
N TRP A 200 4.73 -16.25 6.25
CA TRP A 200 4.72 -14.94 6.88
C TRP A 200 6.01 -14.19 6.61
N LEU A 201 5.89 -12.94 6.23
CA LEU A 201 6.99 -12.00 6.03
C LEU A 201 7.05 -11.03 7.21
N ASP A 202 8.25 -10.60 7.55
CA ASP A 202 8.48 -9.47 8.42
C ASP A 202 8.27 -8.16 7.66
N ALA A 203 7.71 -7.13 8.31
CA ALA A 203 7.40 -5.86 7.67
C ALA A 203 8.66 -5.04 7.35
N ASP A 204 9.68 -5.09 8.21
CA ASP A 204 10.92 -4.34 8.02
C ASP A 204 11.77 -4.96 6.90
N ASP A 205 11.86 -6.28 6.84
CA ASP A 205 12.53 -7.01 5.76
C ASP A 205 11.85 -6.75 4.41
N LEU A 206 10.51 -6.75 4.40
CA LEU A 206 9.71 -6.43 3.23
C LEU A 206 10.02 -5.02 2.72
N VAL A 207 9.99 -4.02 3.61
CA VAL A 207 10.23 -2.62 3.26
C VAL A 207 11.68 -2.42 2.82
N ALA A 208 12.65 -3.03 3.50
CA ALA A 208 14.05 -2.95 3.09
C ALA A 208 14.26 -3.49 1.67
N ALA A 209 13.59 -4.60 1.32
CA ALA A 209 13.63 -5.15 -0.04
C ALA A 209 12.88 -4.26 -1.04
N ALA A 210 11.73 -3.69 -0.68
CA ALA A 210 10.98 -2.76 -1.51
C ALA A 210 11.78 -1.51 -1.85
N LEU A 211 12.47 -0.91 -0.89
CA LEU A 211 13.31 0.26 -1.11
C LEU A 211 14.53 -0.04 -1.99
N ARG A 212 15.11 -1.24 -1.90
CA ARG A 212 16.16 -1.71 -2.83
C ARG A 212 15.61 -1.89 -4.26
N ASP A 213 14.42 -2.46 -4.41
CA ASP A 213 13.80 -2.63 -5.73
C ASP A 213 13.41 -1.28 -6.34
N LEU A 214 12.89 -0.35 -5.53
CA LEU A 214 12.58 1.03 -5.93
C LEU A 214 13.84 1.77 -6.42
N SER A 215 14.97 1.63 -5.73
CA SER A 215 16.24 2.25 -6.15
C SER A 215 16.80 1.69 -7.46
N ARG A 216 16.37 0.49 -7.85
CA ARG A 216 16.72 -0.16 -9.13
C ARG A 216 15.71 0.15 -10.25
N GLY A 217 14.73 1.02 -10.01
CA GLY A 217 13.71 1.40 -10.99
C GLY A 217 12.72 0.27 -11.33
N ARG A 218 12.51 -0.71 -10.44
CA ARG A 218 11.54 -1.78 -10.71
C ARG A 218 10.11 -1.23 -10.66
N VAL A 219 9.32 -1.55 -11.66
CA VAL A 219 7.90 -1.15 -11.75
C VAL A 219 7.01 -2.03 -10.87
N VAL A 220 7.32 -3.33 -10.76
CA VAL A 220 6.61 -4.25 -9.85
C VAL A 220 7.63 -4.92 -8.94
N SER A 221 7.37 -4.86 -7.63
CA SER A 221 8.19 -5.51 -6.61
C SER A 221 7.37 -6.53 -5.83
N THR A 222 7.84 -7.78 -5.81
CA THR A 222 7.33 -8.85 -4.94
C THR A 222 8.50 -9.30 -4.04
N PRO A 223 8.70 -8.70 -2.85
CA PRO A 223 9.94 -8.78 -2.07
C PRO A 223 10.14 -10.13 -1.36
N SER A 224 9.98 -11.25 -2.03
CA SER A 224 10.28 -12.58 -1.47
C SER A 224 10.47 -13.56 -2.61
N ALA A 225 11.57 -14.33 -2.58
CA ALA A 225 11.83 -15.36 -3.59
C ALA A 225 10.69 -16.41 -3.64
N ARG A 226 10.14 -16.77 -2.46
CA ARG A 226 9.01 -17.71 -2.36
C ARG A 226 7.76 -17.14 -3.03
N TYR A 227 7.43 -15.89 -2.78
CA TYR A 227 6.28 -15.24 -3.41
C TYR A 227 6.51 -14.96 -4.89
N LYS A 228 7.74 -14.65 -5.32
CA LYS A 228 8.09 -14.55 -6.75
C LYS A 228 7.82 -15.87 -7.47
N ALA A 229 8.29 -16.98 -6.92
CA ALA A 229 8.06 -18.31 -7.49
C ALA A 229 6.56 -18.65 -7.52
N LEU A 230 5.84 -18.40 -6.41
CA LEU A 230 4.40 -18.61 -6.35
C LEU A 230 3.64 -17.75 -7.38
N MET A 231 3.97 -16.47 -7.48
CA MET A 231 3.32 -15.56 -8.44
C MET A 231 3.69 -15.90 -9.89
N PHE A 232 4.87 -16.40 -10.14
CA PHE A 232 5.23 -16.94 -11.45
C PHE A 232 4.32 -18.11 -11.84
N LEU A 233 4.10 -19.06 -10.95
CA LEU A 233 3.16 -20.18 -11.18
C LEU A 233 1.72 -19.71 -11.37
N VAL A 234 1.26 -18.72 -10.57
CA VAL A 234 -0.09 -18.13 -10.71
C VAL A 234 -0.26 -17.43 -12.05
N ARG A 235 0.79 -16.73 -12.53
CA ARG A 235 0.75 -15.99 -13.79
C ARG A 235 0.74 -16.89 -15.02
N HIS A 236 1.52 -17.98 -15.01
CA HIS A 236 1.70 -18.87 -16.17
C HIS A 236 0.87 -20.15 -16.09
N GLY A 237 0.28 -20.42 -14.93
CA GLY A 237 -0.59 -21.58 -14.74
C GLY A 237 -2.00 -21.39 -15.33
N PRO A 238 -2.74 -22.48 -15.53
CA PRO A 238 -4.11 -22.40 -16.05
C PRO A 238 -5.03 -21.67 -15.08
N ARG A 239 -5.81 -20.70 -15.60
CA ARG A 239 -6.76 -19.88 -14.82
C ARG A 239 -7.77 -20.73 -14.02
N SER A 240 -8.10 -21.93 -14.49
CA SER A 240 -8.93 -22.90 -13.74
C SER A 240 -8.28 -23.36 -12.44
N GLY A 241 -6.98 -23.61 -12.45
CA GLY A 241 -6.21 -23.95 -11.26
C GLY A 241 -6.18 -22.81 -10.25
N VAL A 242 -5.92 -21.58 -10.72
CA VAL A 242 -5.96 -20.37 -9.87
C VAL A 242 -7.34 -20.22 -9.22
N ARG A 243 -8.43 -20.41 -9.97
CA ARG A 243 -9.80 -20.33 -9.42
C ARG A 243 -10.08 -21.41 -8.37
N ARG A 244 -9.62 -22.66 -8.58
CA ARG A 244 -9.77 -23.75 -7.60
C ARG A 244 -9.06 -23.43 -6.29
N VAL A 245 -7.79 -23.00 -6.35
CA VAL A 245 -7.03 -22.60 -5.17
C VAL A 245 -7.69 -21.42 -4.47
N SER A 246 -8.10 -20.39 -5.21
CA SER A 246 -8.80 -19.23 -4.66
C SER A 246 -10.10 -19.62 -3.96
N LYS A 247 -10.89 -20.55 -4.53
CA LYS A 247 -12.13 -21.08 -3.93
C LYS A 247 -11.83 -21.80 -2.61
N ALA A 248 -10.80 -22.64 -2.57
CA ALA A 248 -10.40 -23.35 -1.35
C ALA A 248 -9.96 -22.39 -0.24
N LEU A 249 -9.21 -21.34 -0.58
CA LEU A 249 -8.80 -20.28 0.37
C LEU A 249 -9.99 -19.43 0.83
N SER A 250 -10.95 -19.14 -0.05
CA SER A 250 -12.16 -18.35 0.30
C SER A 250 -13.16 -19.16 1.13
N GLY A 251 -13.28 -20.47 0.90
CA GLY A 251 -14.16 -21.35 1.67
C GLY A 251 -13.77 -21.43 3.16
N ARG A 252 -12.49 -21.44 3.46
CA ARG A 252 -11.98 -21.39 4.84
C ARG A 252 -12.27 -20.05 5.54
N ARG A 253 -12.48 -18.97 4.79
CA ARG A 253 -12.89 -17.66 5.34
C ARG A 253 -14.38 -17.59 5.67
N ARG A 254 -15.26 -18.29 4.93
CA ARG A 254 -16.71 -18.29 5.18
C ARG A 254 -17.09 -19.06 6.45
N SER A 255 -16.38 -20.13 6.78
CA SER A 255 -16.63 -20.93 7.99
C SER A 255 -16.21 -20.23 9.30
N SER A 256 -15.58 -19.08 9.25
CA SER A 256 -15.17 -18.28 10.42
C SER A 256 -15.97 -16.99 10.61
N LEU A 257 -17.06 -16.78 9.85
CA LEU A 257 -17.98 -15.67 10.05
C LEU A 257 -19.12 -16.14 10.97
N PRO A 258 -19.45 -15.45 12.07
CA PRO A 258 -20.72 -15.64 12.75
C PRO A 258 -21.86 -15.20 11.82
N GLU A 259 -22.99 -15.89 11.90
CA GLU A 259 -24.23 -15.58 11.18
C GLU A 259 -24.77 -14.20 11.55
#